data_0dcc29e7c2090fac68432d315d118435
#
_entry.id   0dcc29e7c2090fac68432d315d118435
#
_cell.length_a   1.000
_cell.length_b   1.000
_cell.length_c   1.000
_cell.angle_alpha   90.00
_cell.angle_beta   90.00
_cell.angle_gamma   90.00
#
_symmetry.space_group_name_H-M   'P 1'
#
loop_
_entity.id
_entity.type
_entity.pdbx_description
1 polymer ?
#
loop_
_entity_poly.entity_id
_entity_poly.type
_entity_poly.pdbx_seq_one_letter_code
_entity_poly.pdbx_strand_id
1 'polypeptide(L)'
;MKKTKVVCTMGPNTNDRELLKKLIENGMDVARFNFSHGDHEEQKSRMDLLKELRQELNTNTAILLDTKGPEIRTGVLKDGKKVTLTAGEEIILTTEDIVGDAKRVHINYNGLNEDVTEGNVILIDDGLIELHVERVEGTEIYCRIMNGGELGERKGVNVPNVKIKLPALTDKDKEDIRFGIELGFDYIAASFIRSADAIREIRQMLDEGGSPMGIIAKIENAEGLENLDEIIEASDGIMVARGDLGVEIAPEKLPHLQKMMIKKCSAACKVVITATQMLDSMIRNPRPTRAEVSDVANAVYDGTDVVMLSGETANGKYPVEALKMMAHIVEETESHMNGDFYEKRTVSDDNRHN
;
A
#
# COMPACT_ATOMS: atom_id res chain seq x y z
N MET A 1 -15.76 21.74 -7.53
CA MET A 1 -14.68 20.84 -8.07
C MET A 1 -13.77 20.50 -6.90
N LYS A 2 -13.67 19.24 -6.54
CA LYS A 2 -12.82 18.76 -5.44
C LYS A 2 -11.32 19.06 -5.71
N LYS A 3 -10.61 19.52 -4.70
CA LYS A 3 -9.15 19.75 -4.75
C LYS A 3 -8.41 18.42 -4.52
N THR A 4 -8.80 17.68 -3.47
CA THR A 4 -8.29 16.35 -3.16
C THR A 4 -8.65 15.37 -4.27
N LYS A 5 -7.66 14.65 -4.80
CA LYS A 5 -7.82 13.70 -5.90
C LYS A 5 -8.24 12.32 -5.39
N VAL A 6 -8.88 11.55 -6.26
CA VAL A 6 -9.30 10.18 -5.94
C VAL A 6 -8.61 9.19 -6.87
N VAL A 7 -7.88 8.25 -6.26
CA VAL A 7 -7.32 7.08 -6.94
C VAL A 7 -8.34 5.95 -6.91
N CYS A 8 -8.58 5.33 -8.05
CA CYS A 8 -9.33 4.07 -8.15
C CYS A 8 -8.40 2.95 -8.64
N THR A 9 -8.40 1.82 -7.96
CA THR A 9 -7.62 0.66 -8.38
C THR A 9 -8.34 -0.08 -9.49
N MET A 10 -7.61 -0.34 -10.57
CA MET A 10 -8.04 -1.17 -11.70
C MET A 10 -8.01 -2.64 -11.30
N GLY A 11 -8.95 -3.41 -11.81
CA GLY A 11 -9.08 -4.83 -11.51
C GLY A 11 -10.14 -5.49 -12.39
N PRO A 12 -10.65 -6.68 -12.03
CA PRO A 12 -11.65 -7.40 -12.83
C PRO A 12 -12.88 -6.56 -13.22
N ASN A 13 -13.38 -5.70 -12.31
CA ASN A 13 -14.52 -4.83 -12.59
C ASN A 13 -14.25 -3.86 -13.74
N THR A 14 -13.04 -3.31 -13.81
CA THR A 14 -12.69 -2.27 -14.79
C THR A 14 -12.30 -2.81 -16.15
N ASN A 15 -12.41 -4.13 -16.38
CA ASN A 15 -12.40 -4.73 -17.71
C ASN A 15 -13.70 -4.42 -18.47
N ASP A 16 -14.76 -4.05 -17.76
CA ASP A 16 -16.02 -3.56 -18.34
C ASP A 16 -15.89 -2.09 -18.74
N ARG A 17 -16.02 -1.83 -20.07
CA ARG A 17 -15.88 -0.49 -20.64
C ARG A 17 -16.87 0.52 -20.06
N GLU A 18 -18.13 0.13 -19.91
CA GLU A 18 -19.18 1.01 -19.39
C GLU A 18 -18.97 1.34 -17.91
N LEU A 19 -18.48 0.38 -17.13
CA LEU A 19 -18.13 0.62 -15.75
C LEU A 19 -16.95 1.57 -15.64
N LEU A 20 -15.87 1.34 -16.40
CA LEU A 20 -14.69 2.20 -16.40
C LEU A 20 -15.04 3.64 -16.84
N LYS A 21 -15.88 3.78 -17.85
CA LYS A 21 -16.43 5.06 -18.29
C LYS A 21 -17.15 5.78 -17.15
N LYS A 22 -18.03 5.07 -16.43
CA LYS A 22 -18.74 5.64 -15.27
C LYS A 22 -17.79 6.07 -14.16
N LEU A 23 -16.70 5.34 -13.91
CA LEU A 23 -15.69 5.76 -12.91
C LEU A 23 -15.03 7.08 -13.34
N ILE A 24 -14.62 7.21 -14.60
CA ILE A 24 -14.02 8.46 -15.09
C ILE A 24 -15.00 9.63 -14.95
N GLU A 25 -16.25 9.46 -15.40
CA GLU A 25 -17.29 10.49 -15.36
C GLU A 25 -17.70 10.90 -13.94
N ASN A 26 -17.52 10.00 -12.96
CA ASN A 26 -17.90 10.26 -11.55
C ASN A 26 -16.71 10.66 -10.65
N GLY A 27 -15.58 11.03 -11.23
CA GLY A 27 -14.52 11.73 -10.51
C GLY A 27 -13.30 10.89 -10.17
N MET A 28 -13.04 9.81 -10.90
CA MET A 28 -11.74 9.14 -10.87
C MET A 28 -10.67 10.06 -11.46
N ASP A 29 -9.75 10.53 -10.63
CA ASP A 29 -8.64 11.38 -11.07
C ASP A 29 -7.41 10.55 -11.47
N VAL A 30 -7.19 9.41 -10.83
CA VAL A 30 -6.05 8.52 -11.05
C VAL A 30 -6.49 7.07 -11.13
N ALA A 31 -6.06 6.37 -12.16
CA ALA A 31 -6.22 4.93 -12.32
C ALA A 31 -4.95 4.21 -11.81
N ARG A 32 -5.08 3.42 -10.74
CA ARG A 32 -3.97 2.63 -10.17
C ARG A 32 -3.98 1.22 -10.73
N PHE A 33 -2.85 0.81 -11.28
CA PHE A 33 -2.58 -0.54 -11.78
C PHE A 33 -1.69 -1.27 -10.78
N ASN A 34 -2.24 -2.26 -10.08
CA ASN A 34 -1.51 -3.03 -9.09
C ASN A 34 -0.80 -4.24 -9.76
N PHE A 35 0.51 -4.15 -9.89
CA PHE A 35 1.36 -5.18 -10.50
C PHE A 35 1.66 -6.38 -9.58
N SER A 36 1.11 -6.39 -8.35
CA SER A 36 1.07 -7.60 -7.54
C SER A 36 0.11 -8.66 -8.10
N HIS A 37 -0.80 -8.27 -9.01
CA HIS A 37 -1.83 -9.11 -9.61
C HIS A 37 -1.83 -8.99 -11.13
N GLY A 38 -2.17 -10.10 -11.79
CA GLY A 38 -2.21 -10.17 -13.25
C GLY A 38 -0.83 -10.20 -13.89
N ASP A 39 -0.80 -10.33 -15.20
CA ASP A 39 0.39 -10.27 -16.02
C ASP A 39 0.44 -8.98 -16.87
N HIS A 40 1.53 -8.79 -17.60
CA HIS A 40 1.72 -7.60 -18.45
C HIS A 40 0.67 -7.49 -19.56
N GLU A 41 0.19 -8.60 -20.11
CA GLU A 41 -0.83 -8.60 -21.16
C GLU A 41 -2.17 -8.08 -20.61
N GLU A 42 -2.57 -8.56 -19.44
CA GLU A 42 -3.78 -8.10 -18.75
C GLU A 42 -3.70 -6.62 -18.38
N GLN A 43 -2.56 -6.17 -17.83
CA GLN A 43 -2.35 -4.77 -17.48
C GLN A 43 -2.36 -3.88 -18.72
N LYS A 44 -1.75 -4.34 -19.83
CA LYS A 44 -1.77 -3.62 -21.10
C LYS A 44 -3.18 -3.48 -21.66
N SER A 45 -3.97 -4.55 -21.63
CA SER A 45 -5.36 -4.53 -22.11
C SER A 45 -6.21 -3.48 -21.36
N ARG A 46 -6.08 -3.42 -20.03
CA ARG A 46 -6.74 -2.38 -19.21
C ARG A 46 -6.22 -0.98 -19.52
N MET A 47 -4.93 -0.83 -19.75
CA MET A 47 -4.31 0.44 -20.12
C MET A 47 -4.82 0.95 -21.46
N ASP A 48 -4.90 0.08 -22.47
CA ASP A 48 -5.38 0.43 -23.81
C ASP A 48 -6.85 0.91 -23.73
N LEU A 49 -7.70 0.18 -23.00
CA LEU A 49 -9.09 0.59 -22.75
C LEU A 49 -9.19 1.96 -22.05
N LEU A 50 -8.37 2.19 -21.04
CA LEU A 50 -8.35 3.49 -20.35
C LEU A 50 -7.92 4.63 -21.29
N LYS A 51 -6.90 4.40 -22.11
CA LYS A 51 -6.43 5.39 -23.09
C LYS A 51 -7.49 5.75 -24.12
N GLU A 52 -8.24 4.76 -24.63
CA GLU A 52 -9.37 4.99 -25.51
C GLU A 52 -10.44 5.87 -24.85
N LEU A 53 -10.82 5.54 -23.61
CA LEU A 53 -11.82 6.31 -22.87
C LEU A 53 -11.34 7.73 -22.52
N ARG A 54 -10.06 7.90 -22.20
CA ARG A 54 -9.48 9.25 -21.99
C ARG A 54 -9.64 10.13 -23.24
N GLN A 55 -9.42 9.56 -24.43
CA GLN A 55 -9.60 10.29 -25.69
C GLN A 55 -11.07 10.59 -25.97
N GLU A 56 -11.96 9.58 -25.81
CA GLU A 56 -13.41 9.73 -26.02
C GLU A 56 -14.01 10.82 -25.11
N LEU A 57 -13.64 10.80 -23.82
CA LEU A 57 -14.18 11.70 -22.80
C LEU A 57 -13.42 13.02 -22.66
N ASN A 58 -12.32 13.18 -23.42
CA ASN A 58 -11.41 14.33 -23.30
C ASN A 58 -11.00 14.61 -21.84
N THR A 59 -10.50 13.58 -21.15
CA THR A 59 -10.09 13.66 -19.74
C THR A 59 -8.59 13.44 -19.57
N ASN A 60 -8.05 13.94 -18.46
CA ASN A 60 -6.64 13.80 -18.07
C ASN A 60 -6.48 12.88 -16.85
N THR A 61 -7.27 11.81 -16.76
CA THR A 61 -7.11 10.81 -15.69
C THR A 61 -5.68 10.29 -15.69
N ALA A 62 -4.93 10.51 -14.62
CA ALA A 62 -3.55 10.07 -14.50
C ALA A 62 -3.47 8.54 -14.31
N ILE A 63 -2.30 7.98 -14.60
CA ILE A 63 -2.08 6.53 -14.58
C ILE A 63 -0.91 6.22 -13.64
N LEU A 64 -1.20 5.42 -12.61
CA LEU A 64 -0.27 5.05 -11.56
C LEU A 64 0.05 3.55 -11.63
N LEU A 65 1.34 3.22 -11.81
CA LEU A 65 1.87 1.86 -11.66
C LEU A 65 2.22 1.63 -10.19
N ASP A 66 1.66 0.60 -9.57
CA ASP A 66 2.00 0.21 -8.19
C ASP A 66 2.76 -1.12 -8.23
N THR A 67 4.04 -1.09 -7.83
CA THR A 67 4.93 -2.26 -7.89
C THR A 67 4.57 -3.28 -6.82
N LYS A 68 4.94 -4.54 -7.07
CA LYS A 68 4.77 -5.58 -6.06
C LYS A 68 5.68 -5.38 -4.86
N GLY A 69 6.94 -5.03 -5.10
CA GLY A 69 7.98 -4.91 -4.10
C GLY A 69 8.49 -6.24 -3.53
N PRO A 70 9.52 -6.18 -2.69
CA PRO A 70 10.14 -7.34 -2.06
C PRO A 70 9.32 -7.84 -0.87
N GLU A 71 8.39 -8.75 -1.13
CA GLU A 71 7.54 -9.36 -0.09
C GLU A 71 8.14 -10.67 0.42
N ILE A 72 8.06 -10.87 1.73
CA ILE A 72 8.29 -12.17 2.36
C ILE A 72 6.96 -12.93 2.41
N ARG A 73 6.97 -14.18 1.96
CA ARG A 73 5.76 -15.03 1.95
C ARG A 73 6.08 -16.45 2.39
N THR A 74 5.07 -17.10 2.97
CA THR A 74 5.09 -18.55 3.21
C THR A 74 5.04 -19.31 1.88
N GLY A 75 5.53 -20.53 1.87
CA GLY A 75 5.49 -21.44 0.73
C GLY A 75 4.14 -22.11 0.52
N VAL A 76 4.17 -23.21 -0.24
CA VAL A 76 3.03 -24.07 -0.49
C VAL A 76 2.85 -25.08 0.64
N LEU A 77 1.63 -25.55 0.80
CA LEU A 77 1.26 -26.54 1.81
C LEU A 77 0.86 -27.87 1.18
N LYS A 78 0.96 -28.93 1.96
CA LYS A 78 0.58 -30.28 1.52
C LYS A 78 -0.87 -30.30 1.00
N ASP A 79 -1.04 -30.84 -0.19
CA ASP A 79 -2.33 -30.97 -0.89
C ASP A 79 -3.05 -29.63 -1.17
N GLY A 80 -2.35 -28.48 -1.06
CA GLY A 80 -2.95 -27.14 -1.23
C GLY A 80 -3.98 -26.78 -0.15
N LYS A 81 -4.00 -27.53 0.98
CA LYS A 81 -4.97 -27.35 2.06
C LYS A 81 -4.43 -26.43 3.15
N LYS A 82 -5.33 -25.66 3.74
CA LYS A 82 -5.01 -24.91 4.95
C LYS A 82 -4.66 -25.87 6.08
N VAL A 83 -3.77 -25.43 6.95
CA VAL A 83 -3.40 -26.16 8.18
C VAL A 83 -3.81 -25.34 9.39
N THR A 84 -4.29 -26.03 10.43
CA THR A 84 -4.66 -25.38 11.69
C THR A 84 -3.43 -25.29 12.58
N LEU A 85 -3.11 -24.08 13.03
CA LEU A 85 -2.08 -23.80 14.01
C LEU A 85 -2.71 -23.63 15.39
N THR A 86 -2.12 -24.27 16.41
CA THR A 86 -2.63 -24.23 17.79
C THR A 86 -1.76 -23.34 18.66
N ALA A 87 -2.37 -22.40 19.37
CA ALA A 87 -1.64 -21.55 20.31
C ALA A 87 -0.88 -22.38 21.36
N GLY A 88 0.36 -21.97 21.63
CA GLY A 88 1.26 -22.66 22.56
C GLY A 88 2.06 -23.80 21.96
N GLU A 89 1.78 -24.24 20.73
CA GLU A 89 2.60 -25.22 20.02
C GLU A 89 3.82 -24.57 19.33
N GLU A 90 4.82 -25.38 18.98
CA GLU A 90 5.98 -24.99 18.20
C GLU A 90 5.69 -25.15 16.70
N ILE A 91 6.16 -24.18 15.90
CA ILE A 91 6.25 -24.25 14.44
C ILE A 91 7.64 -23.88 13.99
N ILE A 92 8.13 -24.49 12.94
CA ILE A 92 9.42 -24.18 12.33
C ILE A 92 9.17 -23.44 11.02
N LEU A 93 9.73 -22.24 10.89
CA LEU A 93 9.87 -21.55 9.60
C LEU A 93 11.23 -21.88 9.03
N THR A 94 11.28 -22.28 7.77
CA THR A 94 12.54 -22.66 7.12
C THR A 94 12.78 -21.93 5.82
N THR A 95 14.03 -21.61 5.54
CA THR A 95 14.44 -21.04 4.25
C THR A 95 14.67 -22.13 3.19
N GLU A 96 14.61 -23.43 3.58
CA GLU A 96 14.64 -24.54 2.62
C GLU A 96 13.34 -24.60 1.82
N ASP A 97 13.44 -24.83 0.50
CA ASP A 97 12.27 -24.98 -0.38
C ASP A 97 11.61 -26.35 -0.14
N ILE A 98 10.56 -26.36 0.64
CA ILE A 98 9.79 -27.54 1.00
C ILE A 98 8.29 -27.33 0.78
N VAL A 99 7.56 -28.44 0.67
CA VAL A 99 6.11 -28.44 0.84
C VAL A 99 5.81 -28.50 2.34
N GLY A 100 5.22 -27.44 2.88
CA GLY A 100 5.00 -27.27 4.32
C GLY A 100 3.77 -28.01 4.86
N ASP A 101 3.70 -28.06 6.18
CA ASP A 101 2.58 -28.58 6.97
C ASP A 101 2.35 -27.73 8.24
N ALA A 102 1.58 -28.24 9.20
CA ALA A 102 1.30 -27.53 10.46
C ALA A 102 2.53 -27.38 11.39
N LYS A 103 3.66 -28.05 11.08
CA LYS A 103 4.86 -28.05 11.94
C LYS A 103 6.05 -27.36 11.30
N ARG A 104 6.16 -27.38 9.97
CA ARG A 104 7.30 -26.79 9.23
C ARG A 104 6.82 -26.13 7.95
N VAL A 105 7.14 -24.85 7.77
CA VAL A 105 6.66 -24.02 6.67
C VAL A 105 7.82 -23.31 6.00
N HIS A 106 7.88 -23.37 4.66
CA HIS A 106 8.86 -22.62 3.87
C HIS A 106 8.60 -21.12 3.90
N ILE A 107 9.68 -20.33 3.90
CA ILE A 107 9.69 -18.87 3.73
C ILE A 107 10.57 -18.52 2.52
N ASN A 108 10.04 -17.74 1.59
CA ASN A 108 10.69 -17.42 0.30
C ASN A 108 11.88 -16.46 0.41
N TYR A 109 12.25 -16.02 1.60
CA TYR A 109 13.39 -15.15 1.86
C TYR A 109 14.51 -15.93 2.55
N ASN A 110 15.59 -16.25 1.80
CA ASN A 110 16.69 -17.09 2.25
C ASN A 110 17.56 -16.47 3.36
N GLY A 111 17.46 -15.14 3.59
CA GLY A 111 18.20 -14.43 4.63
C GLY A 111 17.44 -14.28 5.94
N LEU A 112 16.19 -14.74 6.04
CA LEU A 112 15.38 -14.50 7.24
C LEU A 112 16.01 -15.07 8.51
N ASN A 113 16.62 -16.25 8.43
CA ASN A 113 17.33 -16.89 9.55
C ASN A 113 18.58 -16.11 10.01
N GLU A 114 19.12 -15.23 9.18
CA GLU A 114 20.25 -14.36 9.55
C GLU A 114 19.77 -13.01 10.12
N ASP A 115 18.56 -12.60 9.76
CA ASP A 115 18.02 -11.30 10.17
C ASP A 115 17.25 -11.38 11.49
N VAL A 116 16.69 -12.56 11.85
CA VAL A 116 15.91 -12.73 13.09
C VAL A 116 16.73 -13.37 14.20
N THR A 117 16.37 -13.05 15.46
CA THR A 117 16.98 -13.59 16.67
C THR A 117 15.89 -13.98 17.67
N GLU A 118 16.27 -14.70 18.74
CA GLU A 118 15.39 -15.00 19.86
C GLU A 118 14.68 -13.74 20.38
N GLY A 119 13.37 -13.85 20.59
CA GLY A 119 12.49 -12.78 21.08
C GLY A 119 11.89 -11.91 19.95
N ASN A 120 12.31 -12.06 18.70
CA ASN A 120 11.63 -11.37 17.59
C ASN A 120 10.23 -11.92 17.37
N VAL A 121 9.34 -11.04 16.89
CA VAL A 121 7.98 -11.37 16.50
C VAL A 121 7.91 -11.56 14.99
N ILE A 122 7.23 -12.60 14.53
CA ILE A 122 6.91 -12.82 13.14
C ILE A 122 5.39 -12.87 13.02
N LEU A 123 4.85 -12.06 12.11
CA LEU A 123 3.42 -11.99 11.82
C LEU A 123 3.13 -12.60 10.46
N ILE A 124 2.10 -13.42 10.36
CA ILE A 124 1.67 -14.08 9.11
C ILE A 124 0.22 -13.73 8.82
N ASP A 125 -0.13 -13.61 7.53
CA ASP A 125 -1.49 -13.32 7.04
C ASP A 125 -2.05 -12.03 7.65
N ASP A 126 -1.39 -10.92 7.37
CA ASP A 126 -1.75 -9.58 7.85
C ASP A 126 -1.87 -9.48 9.40
N GLY A 127 -1.03 -10.24 10.10
CA GLY A 127 -0.99 -10.27 11.55
C GLY A 127 -2.04 -11.16 12.22
N LEU A 128 -2.79 -11.95 11.45
CA LEU A 128 -3.76 -12.90 12.01
C LEU A 128 -3.09 -14.04 12.77
N ILE A 129 -1.84 -14.37 12.44
CA ILE A 129 -1.04 -15.37 13.12
C ILE A 129 0.23 -14.68 13.66
N GLU A 130 0.43 -14.77 14.96
CA GLU A 130 1.60 -14.23 15.66
C GLU A 130 2.49 -15.37 16.16
N LEU A 131 3.78 -15.29 15.82
CA LEU A 131 4.81 -16.23 16.20
C LEU A 131 5.92 -15.48 16.95
N HIS A 132 6.43 -16.08 18.02
CA HIS A 132 7.62 -15.58 18.72
C HIS A 132 8.81 -16.51 18.45
N VAL A 133 9.92 -15.95 17.99
CA VAL A 133 11.15 -16.69 17.73
C VAL A 133 11.75 -17.15 19.07
N GLU A 134 11.93 -18.45 19.23
CA GLU A 134 12.57 -19.04 20.41
C GLU A 134 14.06 -19.30 20.19
N ARG A 135 14.43 -19.75 18.97
CA ARG A 135 15.83 -19.97 18.58
C ARG A 135 15.95 -20.08 17.06
N VAL A 136 17.17 -19.93 16.56
CA VAL A 136 17.52 -20.10 15.16
C VAL A 136 18.65 -21.11 15.06
N GLU A 137 18.51 -22.14 14.22
CA GLU A 137 19.49 -23.21 14.00
C GLU A 137 19.66 -23.46 12.50
N GLY A 138 20.74 -22.99 11.91
CA GLY A 138 20.95 -23.10 10.45
C GLY A 138 19.85 -22.40 9.66
N THR A 139 19.13 -23.15 8.84
CA THR A 139 18.00 -22.66 8.02
C THR A 139 16.66 -22.66 8.75
N GLU A 140 16.64 -23.16 9.99
CA GLU A 140 15.42 -23.36 10.79
C GLU A 140 15.23 -22.23 11.80
N ILE A 141 14.04 -21.64 11.82
CA ILE A 141 13.59 -20.63 12.79
C ILE A 141 12.49 -21.28 13.63
N TYR A 142 12.79 -21.63 14.87
CA TYR A 142 11.85 -22.25 15.79
C TYR A 142 11.02 -21.19 16.47
N CYS A 143 9.72 -21.28 16.32
CA CYS A 143 8.80 -20.27 16.80
C CYS A 143 7.72 -20.88 17.69
N ARG A 144 7.30 -20.11 18.73
CA ARG A 144 6.10 -20.39 19.52
C ARG A 144 4.90 -19.70 18.87
N ILE A 145 3.84 -20.45 18.65
CA ILE A 145 2.56 -19.91 18.16
C ILE A 145 1.87 -19.20 19.34
N MET A 146 1.65 -17.88 19.21
CA MET A 146 1.05 -17.07 20.27
C MET A 146 -0.48 -17.10 20.19
N ASN A 147 -1.03 -17.06 18.97
CA ASN A 147 -2.46 -17.20 18.72
C ASN A 147 -2.69 -18.26 17.64
N GLY A 148 -3.65 -19.14 17.82
CA GLY A 148 -4.00 -20.15 16.81
C GLY A 148 -4.75 -19.57 15.63
N GLY A 149 -4.81 -20.32 14.52
CA GLY A 149 -5.54 -19.92 13.32
C GLY A 149 -5.33 -20.87 12.16
N GLU A 150 -6.02 -20.59 11.06
CA GLU A 150 -5.91 -21.31 9.80
C GLU A 150 -4.83 -20.68 8.93
N LEU A 151 -3.72 -21.37 8.69
CA LEU A 151 -2.67 -20.94 7.78
C LEU A 151 -2.92 -21.48 6.37
N GLY A 152 -3.08 -20.58 5.40
CA GLY A 152 -3.12 -20.89 3.97
C GLY A 152 -1.75 -20.79 3.30
N GLU A 153 -1.71 -21.13 2.01
CA GLU A 153 -0.49 -21.00 1.19
C GLU A 153 -0.14 -19.55 0.87
N ARG A 154 1.15 -19.28 0.68
CA ARG A 154 1.70 -18.03 0.13
C ARG A 154 1.23 -16.77 0.87
N LYS A 155 1.10 -16.88 2.18
CA LYS A 155 0.69 -15.77 3.05
C LYS A 155 1.84 -14.80 3.30
N GLY A 156 1.52 -13.50 3.37
CA GLY A 156 2.48 -12.46 3.72
C GLY A 156 3.10 -12.71 5.09
N VAL A 157 4.38 -12.40 5.21
CA VAL A 157 5.16 -12.51 6.44
C VAL A 157 5.78 -11.16 6.75
N ASN A 158 5.47 -10.62 7.93
CA ASN A 158 6.02 -9.38 8.45
C ASN A 158 6.88 -9.67 9.67
N VAL A 159 7.96 -8.91 9.83
CA VAL A 159 8.88 -9.05 10.95
C VAL A 159 9.10 -7.67 11.59
N PRO A 160 8.16 -7.21 12.43
CA PRO A 160 8.20 -5.88 13.02
C PRO A 160 9.50 -5.62 13.79
N ASN A 161 10.06 -4.41 13.63
CA ASN A 161 11.28 -3.95 14.31
C ASN A 161 12.55 -4.74 13.96
N VAL A 162 12.57 -5.51 12.89
CA VAL A 162 13.76 -6.20 12.36
C VAL A 162 14.16 -5.59 11.02
N LYS A 163 15.44 -5.26 10.87
CA LYS A 163 15.98 -4.78 9.59
C LYS A 163 16.19 -5.95 8.64
N ILE A 164 15.37 -5.99 7.62
CA ILE A 164 15.37 -7.03 6.59
C ILE A 164 16.30 -6.62 5.45
N LYS A 165 17.25 -7.49 5.08
CA LYS A 165 18.25 -7.23 4.02
C LYS A 165 17.78 -7.63 2.62
N LEU A 166 16.47 -7.54 2.35
CA LEU A 166 15.96 -7.71 1.00
C LEU A 166 16.42 -6.57 0.08
N PRO A 167 16.65 -6.84 -1.23
CA PRO A 167 16.93 -5.80 -2.19
C PRO A 167 15.78 -4.78 -2.24
N ALA A 168 16.08 -3.54 -2.57
CA ALA A 168 15.06 -2.49 -2.67
C ALA A 168 14.05 -2.76 -3.80
N LEU A 169 14.54 -3.30 -4.92
CA LEU A 169 13.74 -3.70 -6.08
C LEU A 169 14.02 -5.16 -6.42
N THR A 170 12.98 -5.93 -6.64
CA THR A 170 13.09 -7.26 -7.22
C THR A 170 13.34 -7.18 -8.73
N ASP A 171 13.79 -8.27 -9.36
CA ASP A 171 13.92 -8.34 -10.81
C ASP A 171 12.58 -8.10 -11.50
N LYS A 172 11.48 -8.63 -10.92
CA LYS A 172 10.12 -8.37 -11.39
C LYS A 172 9.78 -6.87 -11.34
N ASP A 173 10.09 -6.19 -10.25
CA ASP A 173 9.82 -4.74 -10.16
C ASP A 173 10.57 -3.98 -11.25
N LYS A 174 11.81 -4.36 -11.55
CA LYS A 174 12.60 -3.77 -12.64
C LYS A 174 12.00 -4.03 -14.02
N GLU A 175 11.44 -5.22 -14.24
CA GLU A 175 10.71 -5.55 -15.46
C GLU A 175 9.41 -4.74 -15.55
N ASP A 176 8.65 -4.66 -14.48
CA ASP A 176 7.40 -3.89 -14.39
C ASP A 176 7.65 -2.39 -14.63
N ILE A 177 8.73 -1.83 -14.09
CA ILE A 177 9.12 -0.44 -14.31
C ILE A 177 9.45 -0.17 -15.79
N ARG A 178 10.25 -1.04 -16.44
CA ARG A 178 10.55 -0.91 -17.86
C ARG A 178 9.30 -0.98 -18.72
N PHE A 179 8.40 -1.90 -18.40
CA PHE A 179 7.11 -2.02 -19.04
C PHE A 179 6.24 -0.76 -18.84
N GLY A 180 6.25 -0.19 -17.64
CA GLY A 180 5.59 1.07 -17.33
C GLY A 180 6.13 2.26 -18.14
N ILE A 181 7.44 2.33 -18.32
CA ILE A 181 8.10 3.33 -19.16
C ILE A 181 7.61 3.20 -20.61
N GLU A 182 7.61 1.98 -21.14
CA GLU A 182 7.16 1.68 -22.51
C GLU A 182 5.69 2.08 -22.74
N LEU A 183 4.83 1.80 -21.78
CA LEU A 183 3.41 2.14 -21.86
C LEU A 183 3.09 3.60 -21.53
N GLY A 184 4.03 4.37 -20.99
CA GLY A 184 3.84 5.79 -20.66
C GLY A 184 2.92 5.99 -19.47
N PHE A 185 3.21 5.36 -18.33
CA PHE A 185 2.60 5.68 -17.05
C PHE A 185 3.01 7.09 -16.60
N ASP A 186 2.16 7.74 -15.81
CA ASP A 186 2.42 9.08 -15.28
C ASP A 186 3.18 9.04 -13.95
N TYR A 187 2.90 8.01 -13.13
CA TYR A 187 3.49 7.83 -11.80
C TYR A 187 3.82 6.36 -11.54
N ILE A 188 4.80 6.14 -10.65
CA ILE A 188 5.09 4.86 -10.03
C ILE A 188 4.91 4.97 -8.52
N ALA A 189 4.12 4.08 -7.93
CA ALA A 189 4.06 3.85 -6.48
C ALA A 189 4.97 2.67 -6.16
N ALA A 190 6.10 2.97 -5.52
CA ALA A 190 7.13 1.97 -5.21
C ALA A 190 6.89 1.35 -3.84
N SER A 191 6.66 0.03 -3.81
CA SER A 191 6.32 -0.71 -2.60
C SER A 191 7.52 -0.99 -1.72
N PHE A 192 7.29 -1.05 -0.40
CA PHE A 192 8.25 -1.42 0.64
C PHE A 192 9.53 -0.58 0.65
N ILE A 193 9.41 0.73 0.39
CA ILE A 193 10.54 1.65 0.42
C ILE A 193 11.05 1.79 1.86
N ARG A 194 12.36 1.56 2.02
CA ARG A 194 13.07 1.62 3.31
C ARG A 194 14.10 2.74 3.39
N SER A 195 14.59 3.22 2.24
CA SER A 195 15.61 4.28 2.17
C SER A 195 15.50 5.12 0.90
N ALA A 196 16.14 6.27 0.88
CA ALA A 196 16.26 7.11 -0.30
C ALA A 196 17.04 6.45 -1.44
N ASP A 197 17.92 5.49 -1.17
CA ASP A 197 18.68 4.79 -2.20
C ASP A 197 17.78 4.00 -3.14
N ALA A 198 16.71 3.39 -2.61
CA ALA A 198 15.69 2.74 -3.42
C ALA A 198 15.05 3.70 -4.43
N ILE A 199 14.74 4.91 -3.99
CA ILE A 199 14.17 5.96 -4.86
C ILE A 199 15.18 6.39 -5.92
N ARG A 200 16.46 6.53 -5.56
CA ARG A 200 17.53 6.89 -6.51
C ARG A 200 17.72 5.81 -7.58
N GLU A 201 17.65 4.52 -7.21
CA GLU A 201 17.72 3.40 -8.17
C GLU A 201 16.55 3.47 -9.18
N ILE A 202 15.32 3.71 -8.70
CA ILE A 202 14.15 3.90 -9.59
C ILE A 202 14.35 5.11 -10.49
N ARG A 203 14.77 6.24 -9.94
CA ARG A 203 15.02 7.47 -10.71
C ARG A 203 16.03 7.23 -11.83
N GLN A 204 17.13 6.53 -11.53
CA GLN A 204 18.11 6.17 -12.55
C GLN A 204 17.48 5.35 -13.70
N MET A 205 16.63 4.36 -13.38
CA MET A 205 15.94 3.57 -14.41
C MET A 205 15.00 4.43 -15.27
N LEU A 206 14.29 5.39 -14.66
CA LEU A 206 13.42 6.32 -15.37
C LEU A 206 14.21 7.25 -16.29
N ASP A 207 15.32 7.79 -15.81
CA ASP A 207 16.21 8.68 -16.57
C ASP A 207 16.84 7.94 -17.76
N GLU A 208 17.33 6.73 -17.56
CA GLU A 208 17.86 5.86 -18.63
C GLU A 208 16.80 5.52 -19.69
N GLY A 209 15.55 5.36 -19.27
CA GLY A 209 14.40 5.13 -20.15
C GLY A 209 13.80 6.42 -20.75
N GLY A 210 14.33 7.60 -20.41
CA GLY A 210 13.80 8.90 -20.86
C GLY A 210 12.37 9.18 -20.38
N SER A 211 11.96 8.64 -19.23
CA SER A 211 10.60 8.71 -18.71
C SER A 211 10.43 9.84 -17.69
N PRO A 212 9.38 10.69 -17.83
CA PRO A 212 9.09 11.74 -16.87
C PRO A 212 8.25 11.29 -15.66
N MET A 213 8.08 9.97 -15.44
CA MET A 213 7.25 9.44 -14.37
C MET A 213 7.64 10.01 -13.00
N GLY A 214 6.63 10.44 -12.23
CA GLY A 214 6.80 10.81 -10.82
C GLY A 214 6.91 9.55 -9.95
N ILE A 215 7.70 9.63 -8.87
CA ILE A 215 7.90 8.52 -7.93
C ILE A 215 7.16 8.81 -6.63
N ILE A 216 6.22 7.94 -6.27
CA ILE A 216 5.51 7.94 -4.99
C ILE A 216 6.08 6.81 -4.13
N ALA A 217 6.76 7.14 -3.05
CA ALA A 217 7.31 6.15 -2.13
C ALA A 217 6.22 5.63 -1.19
N LYS A 218 6.00 4.31 -1.15
CA LYS A 218 5.04 3.71 -0.22
C LYS A 218 5.72 3.45 1.13
N ILE A 219 5.16 4.04 2.16
CA ILE A 219 5.62 3.87 3.56
C ILE A 219 4.80 2.76 4.19
N GLU A 220 5.43 1.59 4.32
CA GLU A 220 4.79 0.32 4.66
C GLU A 220 5.46 -0.41 5.83
N ASN A 221 6.58 0.11 6.35
CA ASN A 221 7.36 -0.53 7.40
C ASN A 221 8.02 0.48 8.34
N ALA A 222 8.54 -0.02 9.47
CA ALA A 222 9.17 0.81 10.49
C ALA A 222 10.46 1.50 9.98
N GLU A 223 11.27 0.83 9.17
CA GLU A 223 12.51 1.40 8.62
C GLU A 223 12.23 2.57 7.67
N GLY A 224 11.18 2.49 6.85
CA GLY A 224 10.71 3.59 6.00
C GLY A 224 10.23 4.79 6.81
N LEU A 225 9.65 4.56 8.01
CA LEU A 225 9.30 5.64 8.93
C LEU A 225 10.54 6.28 9.56
N GLU A 226 11.55 5.50 9.94
CA GLU A 226 12.82 6.02 10.48
C GLU A 226 13.52 6.92 9.46
N ASN A 227 13.49 6.54 8.17
CA ASN A 227 14.15 7.23 7.08
C ASN A 227 13.22 8.19 6.31
N LEU A 228 12.07 8.53 6.89
CA LEU A 228 10.98 9.24 6.19
C LEU A 228 11.43 10.56 5.55
N ASP A 229 12.25 11.35 6.24
CA ASP A 229 12.64 12.69 5.76
C ASP A 229 13.49 12.59 4.48
N GLU A 230 14.46 11.69 4.45
CA GLU A 230 15.27 11.47 3.25
C GLU A 230 14.46 10.84 2.08
N ILE A 231 13.47 10.00 2.40
CA ILE A 231 12.57 9.42 1.40
C ILE A 231 11.69 10.49 0.79
N ILE A 232 11.12 11.40 1.60
CA ILE A 232 10.32 12.53 1.10
C ILE A 232 11.16 13.44 0.21
N GLU A 233 12.39 13.73 0.61
CA GLU A 233 13.29 14.58 -0.20
C GLU A 233 13.59 13.96 -1.57
N ALA A 234 13.89 12.66 -1.60
CA ALA A 234 14.28 11.96 -2.83
C ALA A 234 13.11 11.64 -3.78
N SER A 235 11.88 11.55 -3.27
CA SER A 235 10.68 11.19 -4.05
C SER A 235 9.88 12.43 -4.51
N ASP A 236 8.88 12.21 -5.38
CA ASP A 236 7.93 13.26 -5.78
C ASP A 236 6.70 13.29 -4.85
N GLY A 237 6.53 12.26 -4.04
CA GLY A 237 5.50 12.14 -3.02
C GLY A 237 5.59 10.83 -2.27
N ILE A 238 4.69 10.63 -1.30
CA ILE A 238 4.58 9.37 -0.58
C ILE A 238 3.14 8.84 -0.59
N MET A 239 3.01 7.54 -0.32
CA MET A 239 1.75 6.90 -0.01
C MET A 239 1.80 6.37 1.43
N VAL A 240 0.85 6.80 2.25
CA VAL A 240 0.60 6.22 3.57
C VAL A 240 -0.19 4.94 3.35
N ALA A 241 0.52 3.82 3.22
CA ALA A 241 -0.06 2.51 2.93
C ALA A 241 -0.47 1.83 4.25
N ARG A 242 -1.63 2.21 4.76
CA ARG A 242 -2.09 1.89 6.12
C ARG A 242 -2.30 0.41 6.39
N GLY A 243 -2.56 -0.38 5.34
CA GLY A 243 -2.70 -1.83 5.45
C GLY A 243 -1.43 -2.48 5.96
N ASP A 244 -0.35 -2.39 5.17
CA ASP A 244 0.94 -3.00 5.48
C ASP A 244 1.60 -2.33 6.68
N LEU A 245 1.60 -0.99 6.73
CA LEU A 245 2.16 -0.25 7.87
C LEU A 245 1.47 -0.60 9.19
N GLY A 246 0.15 -0.83 9.17
CA GLY A 246 -0.63 -1.19 10.36
C GLY A 246 -0.36 -2.59 10.89
N VAL A 247 0.33 -3.45 10.11
CA VAL A 247 0.85 -4.75 10.57
C VAL A 247 2.24 -4.60 11.19
N GLU A 248 3.06 -3.70 10.64
CA GLU A 248 4.44 -3.47 11.05
C GLU A 248 4.59 -2.63 12.35
N ILE A 249 3.58 -1.84 12.68
CA ILE A 249 3.58 -0.95 13.85
C ILE A 249 2.35 -1.20 14.73
N ALA A 250 2.43 -0.81 16.00
CA ALA A 250 1.28 -0.88 16.90
C ALA A 250 0.10 -0.05 16.34
N PRO A 251 -1.10 -0.65 16.19
CA PRO A 251 -2.23 -0.02 15.49
C PRO A 251 -2.63 1.36 16.03
N GLU A 252 -2.51 1.57 17.34
CA GLU A 252 -2.82 2.85 17.99
C GLU A 252 -1.89 4.00 17.59
N LYS A 253 -0.72 3.71 17.01
CA LYS A 253 0.23 4.71 16.52
C LYS A 253 -0.11 5.19 15.10
N LEU A 254 -0.81 4.38 14.32
CA LEU A 254 -1.06 4.64 12.90
C LEU A 254 -1.74 5.99 12.63
N PRO A 255 -2.80 6.41 13.37
CA PRO A 255 -3.44 7.70 13.13
C PRO A 255 -2.51 8.90 13.35
N HIS A 256 -1.65 8.84 14.38
CA HIS A 256 -0.65 9.88 14.64
C HIS A 256 0.41 9.94 13.53
N LEU A 257 0.91 8.79 13.10
CA LEU A 257 1.93 8.68 12.05
C LEU A 257 1.38 9.17 10.70
N GLN A 258 0.13 8.84 10.36
CA GLN A 258 -0.54 9.38 9.17
C GLN A 258 -0.54 10.92 9.18
N LYS A 259 -0.97 11.53 10.29
CA LYS A 259 -1.00 13.00 10.43
C LYS A 259 0.40 13.62 10.32
N MET A 260 1.41 12.98 10.92
CA MET A 260 2.80 13.41 10.85
C MET A 260 3.32 13.33 9.41
N MET A 261 3.08 12.24 8.68
CA MET A 261 3.48 12.08 7.30
C MET A 261 2.82 13.11 6.38
N ILE A 262 1.52 13.33 6.50
CA ILE A 262 0.79 14.37 5.75
C ILE A 262 1.40 15.74 6.00
N LYS A 263 1.66 16.09 7.27
CA LYS A 263 2.24 17.39 7.65
C LYS A 263 3.66 17.56 7.06
N LYS A 264 4.50 16.52 7.10
CA LYS A 264 5.87 16.58 6.54
C LYS A 264 5.85 16.75 5.02
N CYS A 265 4.98 16.04 4.31
CA CYS A 265 4.82 16.19 2.86
C CYS A 265 4.34 17.60 2.49
N SER A 266 3.33 18.12 3.20
CA SER A 266 2.85 19.48 3.00
C SER A 266 3.96 20.51 3.19
N ALA A 267 4.79 20.37 4.23
CA ALA A 267 5.92 21.26 4.49
C ALA A 267 7.01 21.18 3.39
N ALA A 268 7.19 20.00 2.80
CA ALA A 268 8.15 19.77 1.72
C ALA A 268 7.57 20.06 0.31
N CYS A 269 6.32 20.48 0.21
CA CYS A 269 5.59 20.65 -1.06
C CYS A 269 5.57 19.36 -1.91
N LYS A 270 5.44 18.20 -1.27
CA LYS A 270 5.36 16.87 -1.88
C LYS A 270 3.94 16.30 -1.76
N VAL A 271 3.55 15.54 -2.77
CA VAL A 271 2.23 14.88 -2.80
C VAL A 271 2.13 13.81 -1.73
N VAL A 272 0.99 13.72 -1.05
CA VAL A 272 0.70 12.62 -0.12
C VAL A 272 -0.62 11.93 -0.47
N ILE A 273 -0.56 10.60 -0.58
CA ILE A 273 -1.71 9.72 -0.83
C ILE A 273 -2.04 9.00 0.47
N THR A 274 -3.27 9.12 0.96
CA THR A 274 -3.79 8.28 2.05
C THR A 274 -4.51 7.09 1.46
N ALA A 275 -4.06 5.88 1.81
CA ALA A 275 -4.45 4.64 1.14
C ALA A 275 -4.89 3.55 2.10
N THR A 276 -5.62 2.58 1.55
CA THR A 276 -6.13 1.34 2.14
C THR A 276 -7.22 1.49 3.18
N GLN A 277 -8.23 0.63 3.06
CA GLN A 277 -9.37 0.53 4.01
C GLN A 277 -10.14 1.83 4.24
N MET A 278 -10.22 2.71 3.24
CA MET A 278 -10.91 3.99 3.41
C MET A 278 -12.43 3.82 3.40
N LEU A 279 -12.97 3.04 2.46
CA LEU A 279 -14.38 2.67 2.36
C LEU A 279 -14.54 1.14 2.22
N ASP A 280 -13.74 0.35 2.91
CA ASP A 280 -13.62 -1.12 2.76
C ASP A 280 -14.96 -1.85 2.83
N SER A 281 -15.87 -1.42 3.71
CA SER A 281 -17.19 -2.05 3.81
C SER A 281 -17.99 -1.94 2.51
N MET A 282 -17.70 -0.95 1.65
CA MET A 282 -18.36 -0.76 0.36
C MET A 282 -17.90 -1.77 -0.72
N ILE A 283 -16.91 -2.59 -0.45
CA ILE A 283 -16.65 -3.79 -1.26
C ILE A 283 -17.90 -4.68 -1.28
N ARG A 284 -18.62 -4.77 -0.17
CA ARG A 284 -19.77 -5.66 0.05
C ARG A 284 -21.11 -4.95 0.22
N ASN A 285 -21.09 -3.70 0.70
CA ASN A 285 -22.27 -2.93 1.09
C ASN A 285 -22.43 -1.66 0.24
N PRO A 286 -23.66 -1.22 -0.08
CA PRO A 286 -23.90 -0.03 -0.89
C PRO A 286 -23.66 1.28 -0.16
N ARG A 287 -23.37 1.25 1.15
CA ARG A 287 -23.09 2.41 2.00
C ARG A 287 -21.92 2.13 2.93
N PRO A 288 -21.09 3.14 3.23
CA PRO A 288 -19.98 2.98 4.17
C PRO A 288 -20.49 3.02 5.62
N THR A 289 -19.62 2.62 6.54
CA THR A 289 -19.81 2.86 7.96
C THR A 289 -19.56 4.33 8.30
N ARG A 290 -20.06 4.80 9.46
CA ARG A 290 -19.78 6.16 9.95
C ARG A 290 -18.30 6.37 10.25
N ALA A 291 -17.60 5.31 10.70
CA ALA A 291 -16.16 5.35 10.96
C ALA A 291 -15.37 5.60 9.66
N GLU A 292 -15.72 4.92 8.56
CA GLU A 292 -15.09 5.13 7.26
C GLU A 292 -15.33 6.54 6.70
N VAL A 293 -16.56 7.08 6.82
CA VAL A 293 -16.84 8.46 6.43
C VAL A 293 -15.98 9.44 7.23
N SER A 294 -15.86 9.21 8.55
CA SER A 294 -15.03 10.03 9.43
C SER A 294 -13.55 9.90 9.09
N ASP A 295 -13.08 8.72 8.72
CA ASP A 295 -11.67 8.46 8.34
C ASP A 295 -11.29 9.25 7.07
N VAL A 296 -12.09 9.16 6.01
CA VAL A 296 -11.87 9.93 4.79
C VAL A 296 -11.87 11.44 5.07
N ALA A 297 -12.90 11.94 5.78
CA ALA A 297 -13.01 13.36 6.13
C ALA A 297 -11.79 13.83 6.94
N ASN A 298 -11.34 13.05 7.93
CA ASN A 298 -10.16 13.41 8.73
C ASN A 298 -8.88 13.45 7.88
N ALA A 299 -8.67 12.53 6.95
CA ALA A 299 -7.52 12.58 6.04
C ALA A 299 -7.52 13.88 5.20
N VAL A 300 -8.69 14.29 4.71
CA VAL A 300 -8.85 15.55 3.97
C VAL A 300 -8.58 16.77 4.88
N TYR A 301 -9.16 16.81 6.11
CA TYR A 301 -8.89 17.87 7.09
C TYR A 301 -7.41 17.96 7.48
N ASP A 302 -6.71 16.83 7.51
CA ASP A 302 -5.26 16.78 7.79
C ASP A 302 -4.40 17.32 6.65
N GLY A 303 -5.00 17.49 5.45
CA GLY A 303 -4.35 18.06 4.27
C GLY A 303 -3.79 17.02 3.30
N THR A 304 -4.35 15.78 3.26
CA THR A 304 -3.96 14.82 2.22
C THR A 304 -4.30 15.36 0.82
N ASP A 305 -3.41 15.16 -0.14
CA ASP A 305 -3.65 15.58 -1.53
C ASP A 305 -4.53 14.58 -2.28
N VAL A 306 -4.43 13.31 -1.89
CA VAL A 306 -5.06 12.21 -2.61
C VAL A 306 -5.58 11.17 -1.63
N VAL A 307 -6.77 10.63 -1.93
CA VAL A 307 -7.36 9.47 -1.24
C VAL A 307 -7.53 8.31 -2.21
N MET A 308 -7.42 7.07 -1.73
CA MET A 308 -7.38 5.90 -2.60
C MET A 308 -8.46 4.87 -2.24
N LEU A 309 -9.14 4.37 -3.29
CA LEU A 309 -9.98 3.18 -3.26
C LEU A 309 -9.19 1.99 -3.84
N SER A 310 -9.20 0.87 -3.13
CA SER A 310 -8.50 -0.37 -3.47
C SER A 310 -9.47 -1.43 -4.01
N GLY A 311 -9.84 -2.41 -3.19
CA GLY A 311 -10.81 -3.45 -3.52
C GLY A 311 -12.19 -2.90 -3.85
N GLU A 312 -12.55 -1.74 -3.31
CA GLU A 312 -13.83 -1.07 -3.52
C GLU A 312 -14.13 -0.86 -5.02
N THR A 313 -13.10 -0.52 -5.81
CA THR A 313 -13.24 -0.33 -7.27
C THR A 313 -12.74 -1.52 -8.08
N ALA A 314 -11.69 -2.22 -7.62
CA ALA A 314 -11.05 -3.29 -8.37
C ALA A 314 -11.94 -4.53 -8.55
N ASN A 315 -12.62 -4.97 -7.49
CA ASN A 315 -13.43 -6.19 -7.44
C ASN A 315 -14.66 -6.08 -6.53
N GLY A 316 -14.92 -4.93 -5.95
CA GLY A 316 -16.06 -4.68 -5.09
C GLY A 316 -17.40 -4.76 -5.84
N LYS A 317 -18.47 -4.96 -5.09
CA LYS A 317 -19.83 -5.07 -5.63
C LYS A 317 -20.42 -3.70 -6.01
N TYR A 318 -19.90 -2.62 -5.44
CA TYR A 318 -20.44 -1.26 -5.56
C TYR A 318 -19.36 -0.22 -5.96
N PRO A 319 -18.64 -0.41 -7.07
CA PRO A 319 -17.47 0.42 -7.40
C PRO A 319 -17.83 1.89 -7.70
N VAL A 320 -18.91 2.13 -8.41
CA VAL A 320 -19.38 3.49 -8.77
C VAL A 320 -19.90 4.22 -7.54
N GLU A 321 -20.67 3.52 -6.70
CA GLU A 321 -21.21 4.06 -5.45
C GLU A 321 -20.08 4.41 -4.47
N ALA A 322 -19.04 3.58 -4.38
CA ALA A 322 -17.86 3.83 -3.55
C ALA A 322 -17.12 5.10 -4.00
N LEU A 323 -16.88 5.23 -5.32
CA LEU A 323 -16.27 6.44 -5.87
C LEU A 323 -17.12 7.69 -5.64
N LYS A 324 -18.43 7.64 -5.89
CA LYS A 324 -19.35 8.76 -5.63
C LYS A 324 -19.33 9.16 -4.16
N MET A 325 -19.38 8.18 -3.27
CA MET A 325 -19.32 8.44 -1.83
C MET A 325 -17.99 9.09 -1.44
N MET A 326 -16.87 8.59 -1.93
CA MET A 326 -15.55 9.20 -1.71
C MET A 326 -15.53 10.66 -2.17
N ALA A 327 -15.98 10.92 -3.39
CA ALA A 327 -16.03 12.26 -3.96
C ALA A 327 -16.93 13.21 -3.13
N HIS A 328 -18.12 12.74 -2.69
CA HIS A 328 -19.02 13.53 -1.86
C HIS A 328 -18.41 13.86 -0.49
N ILE A 329 -17.76 12.88 0.17
CA ILE A 329 -17.09 13.15 1.47
C ILE A 329 -15.99 14.19 1.29
N VAL A 330 -15.18 14.08 0.23
CA VAL A 330 -14.13 15.04 -0.09
C VAL A 330 -14.73 16.44 -0.32
N GLU A 331 -15.72 16.58 -1.19
CA GLU A 331 -16.35 17.87 -1.52
C GLU A 331 -17.02 18.52 -0.31
N GLU A 332 -17.74 17.73 0.50
CA GLU A 332 -18.37 18.20 1.73
C GLU A 332 -17.31 18.70 2.73
N THR A 333 -16.25 17.91 2.94
CA THR A 333 -15.17 18.28 3.86
C THR A 333 -14.47 19.56 3.39
N GLU A 334 -14.11 19.66 2.12
CA GLU A 334 -13.46 20.84 1.55
C GLU A 334 -14.34 22.08 1.65
N SER A 335 -15.68 21.94 1.58
CA SER A 335 -16.60 23.08 1.70
C SER A 335 -16.55 23.74 3.09
N HIS A 336 -16.17 22.94 4.11
CA HIS A 336 -16.03 23.40 5.50
C HIS A 336 -14.60 23.81 5.87
N MET A 337 -13.61 23.65 4.98
CA MET A 337 -12.22 24.06 5.22
C MET A 337 -11.95 25.55 4.93
N ASN A 338 -12.90 26.29 4.39
CA ASN A 338 -12.71 27.68 3.97
C ASN A 338 -12.66 28.67 5.15
N GLY A 339 -11.47 29.25 5.37
CA GLY A 339 -11.23 30.47 6.14
C GLY A 339 -10.92 30.26 7.63
N ASP A 340 -11.87 29.89 8.45
CA ASP A 340 -11.74 29.94 9.93
C ASP A 340 -10.86 28.85 10.56
N PHE A 341 -10.68 27.71 9.89
CA PHE A 341 -9.97 26.59 10.48
C PHE A 341 -8.43 26.74 10.40
N TYR A 342 -7.95 27.43 9.38
CA TYR A 342 -6.51 27.70 9.20
C TYR A 342 -6.07 28.96 9.96
N GLU A 343 -6.89 29.99 10.05
CA GLU A 343 -6.56 31.22 10.81
C GLU A 343 -6.37 30.97 12.29
N LYS A 344 -7.18 30.08 12.91
CA LYS A 344 -7.02 29.71 14.32
C LYS A 344 -5.75 28.94 14.65
N ARG A 345 -5.13 28.25 13.69
CA ARG A 345 -3.84 27.55 13.89
C ARG A 345 -2.65 28.48 13.83
N THR A 346 -2.67 29.49 12.97
CA THR A 346 -1.58 30.49 12.86
C THR A 346 -1.52 31.42 14.07
N VAL A 347 -2.66 31.78 14.67
CA VAL A 347 -2.70 32.64 15.85
C VAL A 347 -2.24 31.95 17.15
N SER A 348 -2.35 30.62 17.24
CA SER A 348 -1.93 29.89 18.45
C SER A 348 -0.43 29.61 18.54
N ASP A 349 0.30 29.63 17.43
CA ASP A 349 1.75 29.38 17.41
C ASP A 349 2.55 30.67 17.72
N ASP A 350 2.01 31.86 17.43
CA ASP A 350 2.68 33.14 17.76
C ASP A 350 2.66 33.51 19.25
N ASN A 351 1.77 32.87 20.04
CA ASN A 351 1.68 33.15 21.48
C ASN A 351 2.55 32.25 22.37
N ARG A 352 3.42 31.41 21.82
CA ARG A 352 4.32 30.54 22.59
C ARG A 352 5.77 31.06 22.70
N HIS A 353 6.02 32.27 22.21
CA HIS A 353 7.36 32.89 22.25
C HIS A 353 7.30 34.33 22.80
N ASN A 354 6.55 34.53 23.92
CA ASN A 354 6.73 35.69 24.85
C ASN A 354 6.72 35.22 26.29
#